data_1d93abcde0ae5b8f5ca65531f14bce2a
#
_entry.id   1d93abcde0ae5b8f5ca65531f14bce2a
#
_cell.length_a   1.000
_cell.length_b   1.000
_cell.length_c   1.000
_cell.angle_alpha   90.00
_cell.angle_beta   90.00
_cell.angle_gamma   90.00
#
_symmetry.space_group_name_H-M   'P 1'
#
loop_
_entity.id
_entity.type
_entity.pdbx_description
1 polymer ?
#
loop_
_entity_poly.entity_id
_entity_poly.type
_entity_poly.pdbx_seq_one_letter_code
_entity_poly.pdbx_strand_id
1 'polypeptide(L)'
;ILSLLGGSAQDEELLAPGFTEVDLTSTAENGAAIHVSQMLTDRYNVILLGELTAPEGTVLGPEDYYFYRELTPLDAAGQASGEFSGGLHEMRLLEDEDPSDNRMTFLLWFYLSAYDLEADRFRLSLDDLGVKGDTQVVNGQEIRLAPPVVSGHWEFEFPMAGEPLGSVQHPDQPLAFGTEELTISEIRVTPVMLLIKLGDGQENVLQTSDRYYQETGTVWWDTITLQDGDGNAVPLDFAWGNDTAQWGDAAFYFSQILDPAQFDGGSVTILGQTFPLDSLVPAE
;
A
#
# COMPACT_ATOMS: atom_id res chain seq x y z
N ILE A 1 15.89 1.90 -3.80
CA ILE A 1 14.43 1.92 -4.09
C ILE A 1 14.14 2.77 -5.32
N LEU A 2 14.53 4.05 -5.35
CA LEU A 2 14.13 4.99 -6.38
C LEU A 2 14.37 4.45 -7.80
N SER A 3 15.59 3.98 -8.09
CA SER A 3 15.93 3.38 -9.39
C SER A 3 15.21 2.05 -9.67
N LEU A 4 14.79 1.32 -8.63
CA LEU A 4 14.14 0.01 -8.74
C LEU A 4 12.63 0.11 -9.05
N LEU A 5 12.03 1.25 -8.76
CA LEU A 5 10.65 1.55 -9.16
C LEU A 5 10.53 1.92 -10.64
N GLY A 6 11.66 1.89 -11.39
CA GLY A 6 11.67 2.11 -12.84
C GLY A 6 11.60 3.58 -13.25
N GLY A 7 11.87 4.49 -12.30
CA GLY A 7 11.78 5.92 -12.50
C GLY A 7 12.93 6.52 -13.32
N SER A 8 12.64 7.65 -13.95
CA SER A 8 13.64 8.57 -14.50
C SER A 8 14.28 9.38 -13.36
N ALA A 9 15.32 10.18 -13.64
CA ALA A 9 15.88 11.10 -12.66
C ALA A 9 14.86 12.12 -12.14
N GLN A 10 13.83 12.46 -12.93
CA GLN A 10 12.73 13.31 -12.50
C GLN A 10 11.81 12.59 -11.51
N ASP A 11 11.55 11.29 -11.73
CA ASP A 11 10.72 10.49 -10.82
C ASP A 11 11.43 10.27 -9.48
N GLU A 12 12.76 10.13 -9.50
CA GLU A 12 13.57 10.08 -8.28
C GLU A 12 13.44 11.38 -7.47
N GLU A 13 13.40 12.55 -8.13
CA GLU A 13 13.21 13.83 -7.47
C GLU A 13 11.82 13.94 -6.83
N LEU A 14 10.77 13.43 -7.48
CA LEU A 14 9.40 13.39 -6.94
C LEU A 14 9.26 12.52 -5.69
N LEU A 15 10.00 11.43 -5.63
CA LEU A 15 9.94 10.47 -4.52
C LEU A 15 10.91 10.78 -3.38
N ALA A 16 11.94 11.61 -3.65
CA ALA A 16 13.01 11.90 -2.70
C ALA A 16 12.53 12.40 -1.32
N PRO A 17 11.47 13.23 -1.19
CA PRO A 17 10.99 13.67 0.12
C PRO A 17 10.48 12.54 1.02
N GLY A 18 9.95 11.46 0.43
CA GLY A 18 9.49 10.26 1.16
C GLY A 18 10.57 9.23 1.42
N PHE A 19 11.79 9.44 0.88
CA PHE A 19 12.88 8.48 0.97
C PHE A 19 13.68 8.63 2.26
N THR A 20 14.04 7.50 2.87
CA THR A 20 14.89 7.44 4.06
C THR A 20 15.86 6.28 3.96
N GLU A 21 17.15 6.53 4.17
CA GLU A 21 18.11 5.47 4.44
C GLU A 21 17.90 4.95 5.85
N VAL A 22 17.80 3.63 5.97
CA VAL A 22 17.69 2.93 7.24
C VAL A 22 18.79 1.88 7.31
N ASP A 23 19.12 1.42 8.53
CA ASP A 23 20.12 0.37 8.73
C ASP A 23 19.58 -0.56 9.84
N LEU A 24 18.60 -1.38 9.45
CA LEU A 24 17.89 -2.25 10.36
C LEU A 24 18.22 -3.70 10.04
N THR A 25 18.72 -4.44 11.03
CA THR A 25 19.02 -5.87 10.87
C THR A 25 18.32 -6.67 11.97
N SER A 26 17.66 -7.73 11.55
CA SER A 26 17.07 -8.72 12.46
C SER A 26 17.59 -10.11 12.10
N THR A 27 17.92 -10.92 13.11
CA THR A 27 18.50 -12.24 12.93
C THR A 27 17.68 -13.28 13.67
N ALA A 28 17.21 -14.31 12.96
CA ALA A 28 16.48 -15.42 13.52
C ALA A 28 17.42 -16.41 14.27
N GLU A 29 16.84 -17.29 15.10
CA GLU A 29 17.59 -18.25 15.91
C GLU A 29 18.49 -19.21 15.10
N ASN A 30 18.12 -19.53 13.86
CA ASN A 30 18.88 -20.37 12.95
C ASN A 30 20.01 -19.64 12.20
N GLY A 31 20.21 -18.35 12.48
CA GLY A 31 21.23 -17.50 11.86
C GLY A 31 20.78 -16.83 10.55
N ALA A 32 19.57 -17.08 10.06
CA ALA A 32 19.03 -16.33 8.94
C ALA A 32 18.85 -14.86 9.33
N ALA A 33 19.30 -13.93 8.49
CA ALA A 33 19.27 -12.51 8.77
C ALA A 33 18.57 -11.74 7.65
N ILE A 34 17.77 -10.75 8.02
CA ILE A 34 17.22 -9.75 7.09
C ILE A 34 17.82 -8.39 7.45
N HIS A 35 18.34 -7.72 6.44
CA HIS A 35 18.82 -6.35 6.52
C HIS A 35 17.91 -5.45 5.66
N VAL A 36 17.30 -4.44 6.26
CA VAL A 36 16.51 -3.40 5.57
C VAL A 36 17.39 -2.16 5.48
N SER A 37 17.68 -1.73 4.25
CA SER A 37 18.61 -0.63 3.97
C SER A 37 17.92 0.67 3.58
N GLN A 38 16.74 0.61 3.00
CA GLN A 38 16.04 1.79 2.47
C GLN A 38 14.54 1.68 2.72
N MET A 39 13.92 2.83 2.96
CA MET A 39 12.47 2.99 3.09
C MET A 39 12.00 4.16 2.23
N LEU A 40 10.86 4.00 1.58
CA LEU A 40 10.09 5.07 0.94
C LEU A 40 8.68 5.05 1.52
N THR A 41 8.17 6.20 1.95
CA THR A 41 6.81 6.33 2.45
C THR A 41 6.14 7.62 1.97
N ASP A 42 4.83 7.54 1.76
CA ASP A 42 3.95 8.69 1.50
C ASP A 42 2.78 8.76 2.49
N ARG A 43 2.91 8.14 3.66
CA ARG A 43 1.90 7.87 4.70
C ARG A 43 0.90 6.77 4.36
N TYR A 44 0.62 6.50 3.09
CA TYR A 44 -0.32 5.45 2.66
C TYR A 44 0.40 4.24 2.10
N ASN A 45 1.66 4.43 1.78
CA ASN A 45 2.54 3.39 1.29
C ASN A 45 3.81 3.34 2.12
N VAL A 46 4.29 2.14 2.37
CA VAL A 46 5.63 1.87 2.90
C VAL A 46 6.29 0.87 1.98
N ILE A 47 7.37 1.30 1.33
CA ILE A 47 8.17 0.44 0.46
C ILE A 47 9.52 0.24 1.14
N LEU A 48 9.88 -1.00 1.41
CA LEU A 48 11.12 -1.39 2.05
C LEU A 48 12.01 -2.15 1.06
N LEU A 49 13.28 -1.78 1.00
CA LEU A 49 14.32 -2.57 0.33
C LEU A 49 15.04 -3.41 1.37
N GLY A 50 14.96 -4.72 1.22
CA GLY A 50 15.58 -5.69 2.12
C GLY A 50 16.45 -6.70 1.41
N GLU A 51 17.41 -7.26 2.14
CA GLU A 51 18.22 -8.41 1.76
C GLU A 51 18.05 -9.51 2.82
N LEU A 52 17.65 -10.71 2.40
CA LEU A 52 17.70 -11.90 3.23
C LEU A 52 19.01 -12.65 2.96
N THR A 53 19.70 -13.00 4.04
CA THR A 53 20.77 -14.02 4.01
C THR A 53 20.28 -15.25 4.77
N ALA A 54 20.03 -16.33 4.07
CA ALA A 54 19.61 -17.61 4.64
C ALA A 54 20.79 -18.37 5.29
N PRO A 55 20.54 -19.40 6.12
CA PRO A 55 21.60 -20.23 6.67
C PRO A 55 22.48 -20.86 5.58
N GLU A 56 23.76 -21.07 5.90
CA GLU A 56 24.70 -21.70 4.97
C GLU A 56 24.19 -23.05 4.44
N GLY A 57 24.28 -23.24 3.13
CA GLY A 57 23.78 -24.43 2.44
C GLY A 57 22.32 -24.34 1.98
N THR A 58 21.61 -23.27 2.29
CA THR A 58 20.32 -22.96 1.66
C THR A 58 20.57 -22.34 0.29
N VAL A 59 19.81 -22.72 -0.72
CA VAL A 59 19.82 -22.09 -2.04
C VAL A 59 18.48 -21.37 -2.21
N LEU A 60 18.54 -20.07 -2.53
CA LEU A 60 17.37 -19.25 -2.82
C LEU A 60 17.29 -19.09 -4.35
N GLY A 61 16.53 -19.98 -5.00
CA GLY A 61 16.34 -19.98 -6.46
C GLY A 61 15.34 -18.91 -6.92
N PRO A 62 15.00 -18.94 -8.22
CA PRO A 62 14.11 -17.94 -8.84
C PRO A 62 12.62 -18.22 -8.56
N GLU A 63 12.29 -18.74 -7.41
CA GLU A 63 10.91 -19.06 -7.01
C GLU A 63 10.15 -17.79 -6.66
N ASP A 64 8.83 -17.84 -6.70
CA ASP A 64 7.96 -16.76 -6.24
C ASP A 64 7.74 -16.89 -4.73
N TYR A 65 8.51 -16.14 -3.95
CA TYR A 65 8.53 -16.22 -2.50
C TYR A 65 7.51 -15.30 -1.84
N TYR A 66 7.17 -15.63 -0.57
CA TYR A 66 6.40 -14.75 0.31
C TYR A 66 6.83 -14.93 1.76
N PHE A 67 6.60 -13.88 2.59
CA PHE A 67 6.68 -13.95 4.05
C PHE A 67 5.28 -13.98 4.66
N TYR A 68 5.09 -14.74 5.73
CA TYR A 68 4.03 -14.41 6.67
C TYR A 68 4.41 -13.12 7.38
N ARG A 69 3.47 -12.19 7.51
CA ARG A 69 3.80 -10.83 7.91
C ARG A 69 2.66 -10.16 8.66
N GLU A 70 3.06 -9.29 9.55
CA GLU A 70 2.18 -8.38 10.25
C GLU A 70 2.84 -7.00 10.31
N LEU A 71 2.08 -5.95 9.98
CA LEU A 71 2.50 -4.57 10.16
C LEU A 71 1.60 -3.96 11.22
N THR A 72 2.19 -3.49 12.32
CA THR A 72 1.46 -3.02 13.50
C THR A 72 1.81 -1.58 13.77
N PRO A 73 0.84 -0.63 13.80
CA PRO A 73 1.10 0.73 14.26
C PRO A 73 1.38 0.73 15.76
N LEU A 74 2.31 1.58 16.19
CA LEU A 74 2.73 1.69 17.58
C LEU A 74 2.44 3.08 18.13
N ASP A 75 1.97 3.14 19.36
CA ASP A 75 1.87 4.38 20.12
C ASP A 75 3.24 4.87 20.62
N ALA A 76 3.28 6.04 21.28
CA ALA A 76 4.50 6.60 21.84
C ALA A 76 5.17 5.72 22.90
N ALA A 77 4.44 4.77 23.51
CA ALA A 77 4.97 3.78 24.45
C ALA A 77 5.46 2.50 23.76
N GLY A 78 5.32 2.39 22.42
CA GLY A 78 5.69 1.22 21.63
C GLY A 78 4.68 0.07 21.74
N GLN A 79 3.44 0.37 22.16
CA GLN A 79 2.36 -0.62 22.20
C GLN A 79 1.50 -0.49 20.95
N ALA A 80 0.91 -1.61 20.51
CA ALA A 80 -0.02 -1.60 19.39
C ALA A 80 -1.13 -0.57 19.62
N SER A 81 -1.30 0.34 18.69
CA SER A 81 -2.29 1.41 18.74
C SER A 81 -3.31 1.24 17.62
N GLY A 82 -4.60 1.34 17.99
CA GLY A 82 -5.71 1.35 17.04
C GLY A 82 -5.99 0.03 16.32
N GLU A 83 -7.02 0.04 15.50
CA GLU A 83 -7.29 -1.01 14.53
C GLU A 83 -6.54 -0.64 13.25
N PHE A 84 -5.56 -1.43 12.87
CA PHE A 84 -4.83 -1.28 11.64
C PHE A 84 -5.55 -2.03 10.52
N SER A 85 -5.82 -1.34 9.43
CA SER A 85 -6.31 -1.93 8.19
C SER A 85 -5.33 -1.60 7.08
N GLY A 86 -4.38 -2.47 6.86
CA GLY A 86 -3.39 -2.34 5.80
C GLY A 86 -2.94 -3.74 5.37
N GLY A 87 -2.13 -3.81 4.35
CA GLY A 87 -1.66 -5.09 3.87
C GLY A 87 -0.43 -4.99 2.98
N LEU A 88 0.16 -6.13 2.70
CA LEU A 88 1.18 -6.22 1.67
C LEU A 88 0.51 -6.12 0.31
N HIS A 89 0.87 -5.10 -0.44
CA HIS A 89 0.48 -4.99 -1.84
C HIS A 89 1.31 -5.94 -2.70
N GLU A 90 2.62 -5.88 -2.54
CA GLU A 90 3.55 -6.65 -3.36
C GLU A 90 4.80 -7.03 -2.58
N MET A 91 5.30 -8.25 -2.83
CA MET A 91 6.69 -8.62 -2.61
C MET A 91 7.30 -8.86 -3.97
N ARG A 92 8.31 -8.08 -4.33
CA ARG A 92 9.04 -8.21 -5.59
C ARG A 92 10.46 -8.64 -5.32
N LEU A 93 10.87 -9.76 -5.90
CA LEU A 93 12.27 -10.15 -5.94
C LEU A 93 13.01 -9.30 -6.96
N LEU A 94 14.19 -8.85 -6.60
CA LEU A 94 15.08 -8.16 -7.50
C LEU A 94 15.98 -9.15 -8.21
N GLU A 95 16.50 -8.74 -9.37
CA GLU A 95 17.42 -9.57 -10.14
C GLU A 95 18.64 -9.92 -9.30
N ASP A 96 18.94 -11.22 -9.19
CA ASP A 96 20.01 -11.75 -8.37
C ASP A 96 21.17 -12.13 -9.30
N GLU A 97 22.38 -11.66 -9.00
CA GLU A 97 23.59 -11.94 -9.77
C GLU A 97 24.05 -13.41 -9.61
N ASP A 98 23.73 -14.06 -8.48
CA ASP A 98 24.06 -15.46 -8.21
C ASP A 98 22.87 -16.23 -7.59
N PRO A 99 21.89 -16.68 -8.39
CA PRO A 99 20.72 -17.40 -7.90
C PRO A 99 21.04 -18.78 -7.29
N SER A 100 22.30 -19.14 -7.16
CA SER A 100 22.74 -20.37 -6.50
C SER A 100 23.24 -20.16 -5.08
N ASP A 101 23.30 -18.93 -4.62
CA ASP A 101 23.74 -18.61 -3.27
C ASP A 101 22.57 -18.59 -2.25
N ASN A 102 22.83 -18.16 -1.03
CA ASN A 102 21.87 -18.10 0.04
C ASN A 102 21.34 -16.68 0.31
N ARG A 103 21.39 -15.79 -0.67
CA ARG A 103 20.93 -14.42 -0.57
C ARG A 103 19.81 -14.14 -1.53
N MET A 104 18.96 -13.19 -1.16
CA MET A 104 18.01 -12.59 -2.08
C MET A 104 17.73 -11.16 -1.67
N THR A 105 17.59 -10.28 -2.66
CA THR A 105 17.16 -8.89 -2.47
C THR A 105 15.71 -8.74 -2.88
N PHE A 106 14.93 -7.99 -2.10
CA PHE A 106 13.51 -7.87 -2.32
C PHE A 106 13.00 -6.47 -1.96
N LEU A 107 11.88 -6.09 -2.59
CA LEU A 107 11.04 -4.99 -2.18
C LEU A 107 9.80 -5.54 -1.48
N LEU A 108 9.43 -4.95 -0.34
CA LEU A 108 8.12 -5.13 0.28
C LEU A 108 7.36 -3.83 0.15
N TRP A 109 6.19 -3.89 -0.45
CA TRP A 109 5.31 -2.75 -0.62
C TRP A 109 4.03 -2.97 0.18
N PHE A 110 3.87 -2.19 1.24
CA PHE A 110 2.68 -2.19 2.07
C PHE A 110 1.82 -0.98 1.72
N TYR A 111 0.52 -1.18 1.64
CA TYR A 111 -0.44 -0.09 1.73
C TYR A 111 -0.94 0.04 3.17
N LEU A 112 -1.20 1.27 3.58
CA LEU A 112 -1.73 1.62 4.88
C LEU A 112 -3.13 2.18 4.65
N SER A 113 -4.13 1.57 5.27
CA SER A 113 -5.48 2.14 5.24
C SER A 113 -5.50 3.46 6.00
N ALA A 114 -6.25 4.41 5.47
CA ALA A 114 -6.22 5.79 5.92
C ALA A 114 -6.95 6.06 7.23
N TYR A 115 -7.42 5.02 7.92
CA TYR A 115 -8.07 5.16 9.20
C TYR A 115 -7.03 5.38 10.30
N ASP A 116 -6.95 6.62 10.80
CA ASP A 116 -6.20 7.02 12.00
C ASP A 116 -4.71 6.61 12.01
N LEU A 117 -3.95 7.03 11.00
CA LEU A 117 -2.50 6.96 11.08
C LEU A 117 -1.93 8.08 11.99
N GLU A 118 -2.42 8.16 13.22
CA GLU A 118 -1.74 8.92 14.28
C GLU A 118 -0.44 8.24 14.74
N ALA A 119 -0.16 7.04 14.19
CA ALA A 119 1.04 6.30 14.54
C ALA A 119 2.27 6.91 13.88
N ASP A 120 3.22 7.37 14.68
CA ASP A 120 4.52 7.86 14.21
C ASP A 120 5.52 6.71 13.95
N ARG A 121 5.17 5.48 14.32
CA ARG A 121 6.05 4.30 14.27
C ARG A 121 5.28 3.06 13.90
N PHE A 122 5.97 2.13 13.24
CA PHE A 122 5.44 0.81 12.89
C PHE A 122 6.40 -0.30 13.32
N ARG A 123 5.81 -1.45 13.66
CA ARG A 123 6.51 -2.73 13.80
C ARG A 123 6.12 -3.63 12.65
N LEU A 124 7.11 -4.10 11.90
CA LEU A 124 6.96 -5.13 10.89
C LEU A 124 7.48 -6.44 11.46
N SER A 125 6.63 -7.44 11.53
CA SER A 125 7.01 -8.81 11.81
C SER A 125 6.95 -9.63 10.52
N LEU A 126 8.03 -10.31 10.21
CA LEU A 126 8.13 -11.26 9.09
C LEU A 126 8.38 -12.64 9.69
N ASP A 127 7.54 -13.61 9.33
CA ASP A 127 7.68 -14.98 9.77
C ASP A 127 7.90 -15.87 8.56
N ASP A 128 8.84 -16.79 8.65
CA ASP A 128 9.10 -17.82 7.67
C ASP A 128 9.01 -17.39 6.20
N LEU A 129 9.98 -17.75 5.39
CA LEU A 129 9.92 -17.60 3.95
C LEU A 129 9.34 -18.86 3.31
N GLY A 130 8.21 -18.74 2.62
CA GLY A 130 7.59 -19.82 1.82
C GLY A 130 7.59 -19.51 0.33
N VAL A 131 7.15 -20.48 -0.48
CA VAL A 131 6.90 -20.31 -1.91
C VAL A 131 5.41 -20.03 -2.12
N LYS A 132 5.03 -19.08 -2.98
CA LYS A 132 3.64 -18.79 -3.29
C LYS A 132 2.92 -20.05 -3.81
N GLY A 133 1.68 -20.25 -3.33
CA GLY A 133 0.90 -21.44 -3.63
C GLY A 133 1.07 -22.59 -2.63
N ASP A 134 1.98 -22.49 -1.67
CA ASP A 134 2.16 -23.47 -0.59
C ASP A 134 1.16 -23.29 0.55
N THR A 135 0.15 -22.46 0.38
CA THR A 135 -0.92 -22.25 1.37
C THR A 135 -2.29 -22.55 0.80
N GLN A 136 -3.21 -22.95 1.68
CA GLN A 136 -4.62 -23.16 1.39
C GLN A 136 -5.47 -22.57 2.50
N VAL A 137 -6.54 -21.87 2.12
CA VAL A 137 -7.52 -21.40 3.10
C VAL A 137 -8.54 -22.52 3.38
N VAL A 138 -8.57 -23.00 4.62
CA VAL A 138 -9.53 -24.01 5.10
C VAL A 138 -10.30 -23.43 6.29
N ASN A 139 -11.61 -23.31 6.17
CA ASN A 139 -12.49 -22.71 7.17
C ASN A 139 -12.08 -21.29 7.61
N GLY A 140 -11.58 -20.48 6.66
CA GLY A 140 -11.12 -19.12 6.95
C GLY A 140 -9.73 -19.01 7.59
N GLN A 141 -9.04 -20.15 7.77
CA GLN A 141 -7.65 -20.18 8.24
C GLN A 141 -6.70 -20.54 7.09
N GLU A 142 -5.62 -19.80 6.98
CA GLU A 142 -4.55 -20.12 6.06
C GLU A 142 -3.73 -21.29 6.64
N ILE A 143 -3.66 -22.39 5.90
CA ILE A 143 -2.90 -23.59 6.26
C ILE A 143 -1.75 -23.74 5.28
N ARG A 144 -0.55 -23.88 5.82
CA ARG A 144 0.65 -24.15 5.02
C ARG A 144 0.63 -25.61 4.57
N LEU A 145 0.89 -25.84 3.27
CA LEU A 145 0.93 -27.16 2.63
C LEU A 145 2.36 -27.74 2.57
N ALA A 146 3.38 -26.86 2.62
CA ALA A 146 4.79 -27.24 2.57
C ALA A 146 5.58 -26.59 3.70
N PRO A 147 6.73 -27.16 4.13
CA PRO A 147 7.65 -26.51 5.04
C PRO A 147 8.17 -25.21 4.46
N PRO A 148 8.52 -24.20 5.30
CA PRO A 148 9.14 -22.99 4.80
C PRO A 148 10.52 -23.28 4.19
N VAL A 149 10.90 -22.49 3.19
CA VAL A 149 12.23 -22.53 2.60
C VAL A 149 13.28 -22.03 3.59
N VAL A 150 12.96 -20.96 4.31
CA VAL A 150 13.73 -20.46 5.45
C VAL A 150 12.80 -20.22 6.61
N SER A 151 13.02 -20.96 7.71
CA SER A 151 12.29 -20.68 8.95
C SER A 151 12.92 -19.51 9.65
N GLY A 152 12.11 -18.63 10.23
CA GLY A 152 12.60 -17.50 11.00
C GLY A 152 11.48 -16.61 11.52
N HIS A 153 11.87 -15.75 12.42
CA HIS A 153 11.06 -14.60 12.86
C HIS A 153 11.98 -13.38 12.89
N TRP A 154 11.60 -12.36 12.15
CA TRP A 154 12.34 -11.10 12.04
C TRP A 154 11.41 -9.95 12.39
N GLU A 155 11.86 -9.10 13.27
CA GLU A 155 11.09 -7.95 13.72
C GLU A 155 11.88 -6.67 13.51
N PHE A 156 11.21 -5.64 13.00
CA PHE A 156 11.75 -4.31 12.72
C PHE A 156 10.82 -3.26 13.27
N GLU A 157 11.36 -2.25 13.93
CA GLU A 157 10.64 -1.03 14.26
C GLU A 157 11.23 0.13 13.47
N PHE A 158 10.38 0.89 12.80
CA PHE A 158 10.80 2.06 12.04
C PHE A 158 9.81 3.23 12.24
N PRO A 159 10.33 4.48 12.23
CA PRO A 159 9.45 5.63 12.24
C PRO A 159 8.75 5.77 10.91
N MET A 160 7.53 6.32 10.92
CA MET A 160 6.91 6.85 9.72
C MET A 160 7.62 8.17 9.39
N ALA A 161 8.76 8.05 8.71
CA ALA A 161 9.60 9.18 8.33
C ALA A 161 9.31 9.58 6.88
N GLY A 162 9.63 10.81 6.55
CA GLY A 162 9.40 11.40 5.22
C GLY A 162 8.23 12.38 5.22
N GLU A 163 8.24 13.25 4.25
CA GLU A 163 7.14 14.18 4.02
C GLU A 163 6.04 13.48 3.24
N PRO A 164 4.75 13.81 3.49
CA PRO A 164 3.66 13.30 2.67
C PRO A 164 3.89 13.66 1.21
N LEU A 165 3.83 12.66 0.34
CA LEU A 165 3.96 12.89 -1.09
C LEU A 165 2.61 13.22 -1.71
N GLY A 166 2.65 14.00 -2.79
CA GLY A 166 1.48 14.26 -3.63
C GLY A 166 0.63 15.44 -3.21
N SER A 167 -0.61 15.40 -3.69
CA SER A 167 -1.59 16.49 -3.54
C SER A 167 -2.94 15.93 -3.08
N VAL A 168 -3.67 16.74 -2.32
CA VAL A 168 -4.95 16.35 -1.74
C VAL A 168 -6.01 17.41 -2.04
N GLN A 169 -7.24 16.96 -2.21
CA GLN A 169 -8.43 17.79 -2.30
C GLN A 169 -9.50 17.23 -1.36
N HIS A 170 -10.20 18.11 -0.67
CA HIS A 170 -11.38 17.77 0.14
C HIS A 170 -12.63 18.34 -0.54
N PRO A 171 -13.27 17.56 -1.43
CA PRO A 171 -14.40 18.08 -2.20
C PRO A 171 -15.61 18.37 -1.33
N ASP A 172 -15.83 17.58 -0.28
CA ASP A 172 -17.04 17.62 0.58
C ASP A 172 -18.33 17.66 -0.25
N GLN A 173 -18.35 16.86 -1.33
CA GLN A 173 -19.43 16.82 -2.32
C GLN A 173 -20.17 15.50 -2.26
N PRO A 174 -21.52 15.53 -2.48
CA PRO A 174 -22.32 14.32 -2.48
C PRO A 174 -22.01 13.46 -3.71
N LEU A 175 -21.90 12.15 -3.48
CA LEU A 175 -21.85 11.10 -4.48
C LEU A 175 -23.14 10.27 -4.38
N ALA A 176 -23.91 10.17 -5.47
CA ALA A 176 -25.18 9.47 -5.47
C ALA A 176 -24.97 7.95 -5.56
N PHE A 177 -25.56 7.23 -4.60
CA PHE A 177 -25.67 5.78 -4.54
C PHE A 177 -27.14 5.38 -4.77
N GLY A 178 -27.63 5.49 -5.99
CA GLY A 178 -29.02 5.27 -6.29
C GLY A 178 -29.94 6.37 -5.71
N THR A 179 -30.66 6.06 -4.64
CA THR A 179 -31.55 7.02 -3.95
C THR A 179 -30.90 7.63 -2.69
N GLU A 180 -29.70 7.17 -2.32
CA GLU A 180 -28.94 7.67 -1.19
C GLU A 180 -27.72 8.45 -1.68
N GLU A 181 -27.08 9.19 -0.80
CA GLU A 181 -25.87 9.95 -1.09
C GLU A 181 -24.84 9.67 0.01
N LEU A 182 -23.56 9.63 -0.39
CA LEU A 182 -22.40 9.66 0.51
C LEU A 182 -21.52 10.83 0.15
N THR A 183 -20.80 11.35 1.11
CA THR A 183 -19.88 12.48 0.89
C THR A 183 -18.53 11.96 0.41
N ILE A 184 -17.96 12.54 -0.67
CA ILE A 184 -16.54 12.37 -0.98
C ILE A 184 -15.76 13.33 -0.08
N SER A 185 -15.07 12.78 0.91
CA SER A 185 -14.32 13.56 1.90
C SER A 185 -12.89 13.86 1.47
N GLU A 186 -12.27 12.98 0.69
CA GLU A 186 -10.90 13.17 0.23
C GLU A 186 -10.67 12.52 -1.15
N ILE A 187 -9.95 13.23 -2.00
CA ILE A 187 -9.29 12.70 -3.20
C ILE A 187 -7.80 13.05 -3.06
N ARG A 188 -6.94 12.04 -3.06
CA ARG A 188 -5.50 12.22 -2.96
C ARG A 188 -4.80 11.59 -4.15
N VAL A 189 -3.85 12.31 -4.71
CA VAL A 189 -2.99 11.84 -5.78
C VAL A 189 -1.55 11.93 -5.30
N THR A 190 -0.86 10.80 -5.21
CA THR A 190 0.57 10.72 -4.95
C THR A 190 1.32 10.35 -6.24
N PRO A 191 2.64 10.34 -6.27
CA PRO A 191 3.37 9.88 -7.45
C PRO A 191 3.09 8.42 -7.84
N VAL A 192 2.55 7.61 -6.93
CA VAL A 192 2.39 6.17 -7.13
C VAL A 192 0.93 5.70 -7.07
N MET A 193 0.00 6.53 -6.55
CA MET A 193 -1.38 6.09 -6.35
C MET A 193 -2.42 7.21 -6.36
N LEU A 194 -3.67 6.83 -6.66
CA LEU A 194 -4.89 7.57 -6.37
C LEU A 194 -5.56 6.94 -5.15
N LEU A 195 -5.96 7.76 -4.17
CA LEU A 195 -6.80 7.37 -3.04
C LEU A 195 -8.08 8.19 -3.02
N ILE A 196 -9.21 7.54 -2.80
CA ILE A 196 -10.52 8.17 -2.63
C ILE A 196 -11.12 7.73 -1.30
N LYS A 197 -11.62 8.71 -0.51
CA LYS A 197 -12.34 8.45 0.72
C LYS A 197 -13.77 8.93 0.63
N LEU A 198 -14.68 8.12 1.14
CA LEU A 198 -16.10 8.41 1.31
C LEU A 198 -16.44 8.51 2.79
N GLY A 199 -17.46 9.30 3.08
CA GLY A 199 -18.03 9.48 4.40
C GLY A 199 -17.52 10.74 5.10
N ASP A 200 -18.37 11.27 5.99
CA ASP A 200 -18.09 12.43 6.85
C ASP A 200 -18.05 12.05 8.35
N GLY A 201 -18.05 10.74 8.64
CA GLY A 201 -18.12 10.19 9.99
C GLY A 201 -19.54 10.12 10.60
N GLN A 202 -20.56 10.64 9.89
CA GLN A 202 -21.97 10.59 10.31
C GLN A 202 -22.80 9.63 9.44
N GLU A 203 -22.34 9.38 8.23
CA GLU A 203 -22.98 8.52 7.23
C GLU A 203 -22.76 7.05 7.55
N ASN A 204 -23.67 6.19 7.07
CA ASN A 204 -23.47 4.74 7.15
C ASN A 204 -22.99 4.22 5.80
N VAL A 205 -21.70 4.37 5.55
CA VAL A 205 -21.07 4.03 4.27
C VAL A 205 -21.25 2.57 3.91
N LEU A 206 -20.94 1.65 4.82
CA LEU A 206 -21.07 0.21 4.59
C LEU A 206 -22.51 -0.18 4.18
N GLN A 207 -23.52 0.32 4.91
CA GLN A 207 -24.89 -0.03 4.59
C GLN A 207 -25.35 0.53 3.24
N THR A 208 -24.94 1.76 2.91
CA THR A 208 -25.28 2.40 1.63
C THR A 208 -24.60 1.71 0.47
N SER A 209 -23.31 1.41 0.59
CA SER A 209 -22.51 0.69 -0.41
C SER A 209 -23.04 -0.73 -0.63
N ASP A 210 -23.31 -1.49 0.43
CA ASP A 210 -23.87 -2.83 0.36
C ASP A 210 -25.24 -2.83 -0.33
N ARG A 211 -26.13 -1.87 0.00
CA ARG A 211 -27.44 -1.75 -0.64
C ARG A 211 -27.29 -1.47 -2.13
N TYR A 212 -26.43 -0.53 -2.48
CA TYR A 212 -26.15 -0.19 -3.87
C TYR A 212 -25.64 -1.42 -4.63
N TYR A 213 -24.71 -2.18 -4.05
CA TYR A 213 -24.23 -3.43 -4.63
C TYR A 213 -25.34 -4.46 -4.82
N GLN A 214 -26.23 -4.64 -3.83
CA GLN A 214 -27.37 -5.59 -3.94
C GLN A 214 -28.35 -5.20 -5.05
N GLU A 215 -28.53 -3.90 -5.30
CA GLU A 215 -29.46 -3.39 -6.32
C GLU A 215 -28.85 -3.41 -7.73
N THR A 216 -27.56 -3.13 -7.87
CA THR A 216 -26.91 -2.91 -9.18
C THR A 216 -25.93 -4.01 -9.57
N GLY A 217 -25.42 -4.78 -8.60
CA GLY A 217 -24.31 -5.71 -8.80
C GLY A 217 -22.96 -5.02 -9.01
N THR A 218 -22.87 -3.70 -8.77
CA THR A 218 -21.69 -2.90 -9.03
C THR A 218 -21.06 -2.43 -7.72
N VAL A 219 -19.77 -2.68 -7.55
CA VAL A 219 -18.97 -2.11 -6.47
C VAL A 219 -18.53 -0.71 -6.90
N TRP A 220 -18.64 0.29 -6.02
CA TRP A 220 -18.43 1.69 -6.40
C TRP A 220 -17.00 1.97 -6.89
N TRP A 221 -16.01 1.32 -6.30
CA TRP A 221 -14.61 1.52 -6.71
C TRP A 221 -14.29 0.89 -8.07
N ASP A 222 -15.05 -0.09 -8.56
CA ASP A 222 -14.87 -0.65 -9.91
C ASP A 222 -15.27 0.34 -11.01
N THR A 223 -15.91 1.45 -10.64
CA THR A 223 -16.39 2.47 -11.59
C THR A 223 -15.45 3.67 -11.72
N ILE A 224 -14.36 3.69 -10.91
CA ILE A 224 -13.47 4.84 -10.84
C ILE A 224 -12.62 4.93 -12.11
N THR A 225 -12.59 6.14 -12.67
CA THR A 225 -11.68 6.51 -13.76
C THR A 225 -11.03 7.84 -13.47
N LEU A 226 -9.80 8.03 -13.96
CA LEU A 226 -8.99 9.21 -13.76
C LEU A 226 -8.59 9.81 -15.11
N GLN A 227 -8.66 11.13 -15.22
CA GLN A 227 -8.11 11.90 -16.33
C GLN A 227 -7.12 12.92 -15.80
N ASP A 228 -6.01 13.10 -16.51
CA ASP A 228 -5.05 14.18 -16.25
C ASP A 228 -5.58 15.56 -16.69
N GLY A 229 -4.80 16.63 -16.46
CA GLY A 229 -5.16 18.00 -16.82
C GLY A 229 -5.28 18.25 -18.32
N ASP A 230 -4.70 17.39 -19.16
CA ASP A 230 -4.84 17.42 -20.61
C ASP A 230 -6.06 16.59 -21.09
N GLY A 231 -6.77 15.93 -20.21
CA GLY A 231 -7.94 15.09 -20.49
C GLY A 231 -7.60 13.67 -20.95
N ASN A 232 -6.34 13.23 -20.80
CA ASN A 232 -5.97 11.86 -21.13
C ASN A 232 -6.39 10.90 -20.00
N ALA A 233 -6.88 9.72 -20.37
CA ALA A 233 -7.18 8.66 -19.40
C ALA A 233 -5.90 8.10 -18.78
N VAL A 234 -5.87 8.01 -17.46
CA VAL A 234 -4.78 7.43 -16.69
C VAL A 234 -5.18 6.00 -16.27
N PRO A 235 -4.39 4.97 -16.65
CA PRO A 235 -4.63 3.61 -16.21
C PRO A 235 -4.52 3.49 -14.70
N LEU A 236 -5.47 2.77 -14.09
CA LEU A 236 -5.55 2.52 -12.67
C LEU A 236 -5.51 1.01 -12.42
N ASP A 237 -4.57 0.56 -11.59
CA ASP A 237 -4.50 -0.80 -11.10
C ASP A 237 -5.09 -0.84 -9.69
N PHE A 238 -6.22 -1.53 -9.52
CA PHE A 238 -6.89 -1.62 -8.23
C PHE A 238 -5.98 -2.26 -7.18
N ALA A 239 -5.74 -1.54 -6.10
CA ALA A 239 -4.93 -2.00 -4.99
C ALA A 239 -5.78 -2.61 -3.88
N TRP A 240 -6.75 -1.84 -3.38
CA TRP A 240 -7.67 -2.27 -2.33
C TRP A 240 -8.86 -1.30 -2.22
N GLY A 241 -9.95 -1.82 -1.65
CA GLY A 241 -11.11 -1.03 -1.27
C GLY A 241 -11.72 -1.61 0.01
N ASN A 242 -12.22 -0.75 0.87
CA ASN A 242 -12.80 -1.13 2.14
C ASN A 242 -13.91 -0.17 2.53
N ASP A 243 -15.04 -0.72 2.98
CA ASP A 243 -16.15 0.03 3.54
C ASP A 243 -16.35 -0.36 5.01
N THR A 244 -16.38 0.63 5.88
CA THR A 244 -16.73 0.50 7.28
C THR A 244 -18.07 1.18 7.57
N ALA A 245 -18.53 1.15 8.81
CA ALA A 245 -19.78 1.81 9.16
C ALA A 245 -19.77 3.32 8.87
N GLN A 246 -18.62 3.98 8.97
CA GLN A 246 -18.52 5.45 8.89
C GLN A 246 -17.70 5.94 7.69
N TRP A 247 -16.87 5.08 7.10
CA TRP A 247 -15.92 5.44 6.06
C TRP A 247 -15.84 4.36 4.99
N GLY A 248 -15.61 4.80 3.75
CA GLY A 248 -15.20 3.95 2.65
C GLY A 248 -13.93 4.52 2.02
N ASP A 249 -13.06 3.65 1.57
CA ASP A 249 -11.87 4.06 0.84
C ASP A 249 -11.54 3.08 -0.29
N ALA A 250 -10.92 3.59 -1.33
CA ALA A 250 -10.37 2.80 -2.41
C ALA A 250 -9.05 3.41 -2.89
N ALA A 251 -8.08 2.55 -3.15
CA ALA A 251 -6.78 2.93 -3.64
C ALA A 251 -6.45 2.21 -4.94
N PHE A 252 -5.76 2.92 -5.82
CA PHE A 252 -5.34 2.46 -7.13
C PHE A 252 -3.90 2.84 -7.35
N TYR A 253 -3.07 1.88 -7.77
CA TYR A 253 -1.71 2.18 -8.17
C TYR A 253 -1.63 2.62 -9.63
N PHE A 254 -0.66 3.46 -9.89
CA PHE A 254 -0.27 3.79 -11.25
C PHE A 254 0.76 2.77 -11.76
N SER A 255 0.68 2.44 -13.04
CA SER A 255 1.66 1.55 -13.69
C SER A 255 3.04 2.19 -13.85
N GLN A 256 3.16 3.48 -13.59
CA GLN A 256 4.39 4.28 -13.64
C GLN A 256 4.32 5.40 -12.60
N ILE A 257 5.47 5.97 -12.25
CA ILE A 257 5.53 7.15 -11.39
C ILE A 257 4.96 8.34 -12.16
N LEU A 258 4.07 9.09 -11.54
CA LEU A 258 3.40 10.25 -12.15
C LEU A 258 3.64 11.50 -11.31
N ASP A 259 3.86 12.64 -11.96
CA ASP A 259 3.90 13.91 -11.28
C ASP A 259 2.48 14.33 -10.86
N PRO A 260 2.18 14.50 -9.58
CA PRO A 260 0.86 14.93 -9.12
C PRO A 260 0.40 16.25 -9.75
N ALA A 261 1.32 17.13 -10.14
CA ALA A 261 1.00 18.41 -10.79
C ALA A 261 0.31 18.22 -12.17
N GLN A 262 0.50 17.09 -12.85
CA GLN A 262 -0.18 16.82 -14.13
C GLN A 262 -1.69 16.64 -14.00
N PHE A 263 -2.20 16.43 -12.77
CA PHE A 263 -3.62 16.24 -12.51
C PHE A 263 -4.36 17.57 -12.24
N ASP A 264 -3.66 18.69 -12.16
CA ASP A 264 -4.33 20.00 -12.05
C ASP A 264 -5.19 20.26 -13.29
N GLY A 265 -6.48 20.54 -13.07
CA GLY A 265 -7.48 20.63 -14.14
C GLY A 265 -7.98 19.30 -14.70
N GLY A 266 -7.51 18.17 -14.16
CA GLY A 266 -8.00 16.83 -14.45
C GLY A 266 -9.32 16.50 -13.76
N SER A 267 -9.70 15.21 -13.74
CA SER A 267 -10.93 14.79 -13.08
C SER A 267 -10.92 13.32 -12.68
N VAL A 268 -11.65 13.02 -11.61
CA VAL A 268 -12.03 11.66 -11.20
C VAL A 268 -13.51 11.46 -11.48
N THR A 269 -13.88 10.34 -12.10
CA THR A 269 -15.28 9.94 -12.26
C THR A 269 -15.55 8.72 -11.40
N ILE A 270 -16.63 8.77 -10.61
CA ILE A 270 -17.08 7.72 -9.68
C ILE A 270 -18.58 7.53 -9.89
N LEU A 271 -19.04 6.32 -10.11
CA LEU A 271 -20.47 6.02 -10.38
C LEU A 271 -21.07 6.92 -11.49
N GLY A 272 -20.26 7.29 -12.49
CA GLY A 272 -20.67 8.17 -13.58
C GLY A 272 -20.75 9.66 -13.22
N GLN A 273 -20.44 10.06 -12.01
CA GLN A 273 -20.33 11.46 -11.59
C GLN A 273 -18.88 11.93 -11.63
N THR A 274 -18.64 13.09 -12.21
CA THR A 274 -17.28 13.62 -12.43
C THR A 274 -16.97 14.71 -11.42
N PHE A 275 -15.82 14.61 -10.78
CA PHE A 275 -15.28 15.53 -9.78
C PHE A 275 -13.99 16.14 -10.35
N PRO A 276 -13.94 17.47 -10.53
CA PRO A 276 -12.73 18.12 -11.03
C PRO A 276 -11.61 18.10 -9.99
N LEU A 277 -10.38 18.04 -10.47
CA LEU A 277 -9.14 18.09 -9.67
C LEU A 277 -8.50 19.49 -9.81
N ASP A 278 -9.28 20.55 -9.59
CA ASP A 278 -8.88 21.95 -9.79
C ASP A 278 -8.48 22.68 -8.50
N SER A 279 -8.51 21.98 -7.38
CA SER A 279 -8.19 22.49 -6.03
C SER A 279 -7.23 21.58 -5.25
N LEU A 280 -6.40 20.83 -5.96
CA LEU A 280 -5.35 20.03 -5.36
C LEU A 280 -4.32 20.94 -4.66
N VAL A 281 -4.04 20.65 -3.39
CA VAL A 281 -3.01 21.32 -2.60
C VAL A 281 -1.97 20.29 -2.18
N PRO A 282 -0.69 20.68 -1.94
CA PRO A 282 0.29 19.75 -1.40
C PRO A 282 -0.23 19.07 -0.15
N ALA A 283 0.04 17.77 -0.01
CA ALA A 283 -0.34 17.00 1.17
C ALA A 283 0.47 17.49 2.39
N GLU A 284 -0.19 17.70 3.53
CA GLU A 284 0.43 18.10 4.79
C GLU A 284 0.77 16.89 5.67
#